data_a14407fa0e7cf66b774976e6d34f9f07
#
_entry.id   a14407fa0e7cf66b774976e6d34f9f07
#
_cell.length_a   1.000
_cell.length_b   1.000
_cell.length_c   1.000
_cell.angle_alpha   90.00
_cell.angle_beta   90.00
_cell.angle_gamma   90.00
#
_symmetry.space_group_name_H-M   'P 1'
#
loop_
_entity.id
_entity.type
_entity.pdbx_description
1 polymer ?
#
loop_
_entity_poly.entity_id
_entity_poly.type
_entity_poly.pdbx_seq_one_letter_code
_entity_poly.pdbx_strand_id
1 'polypeptide(L)'
;MTAVCATRTEARAARHAGLRTAVVGVGVRRPLPDGRLVSFGLAGALHEGLDDAEVLDATRVVDSDGRTLWEGEPLGVEGATRATLLAVDRVFDDPAERRVLHQRTGADAADMESGALARSGRLQGCVRAISDTPAATLGPIAEMLGDNGRLSLHGVGRAALRPRETARSLSRVRHALRRLSEVSA
;
A
#
# COMPACT_ATOMS: atom_id res chain seq x y z
N MET A 1 12.76 -1.38 15.54
CA MET A 1 11.56 -1.66 14.75
C MET A 1 11.93 -2.42 13.48
N THR A 2 11.01 -3.21 12.92
CA THR A 2 11.20 -3.93 11.65
C THR A 2 10.14 -3.48 10.65
N ALA A 3 10.58 -2.99 9.49
CA ALA A 3 9.70 -2.67 8.37
C ALA A 3 9.20 -3.96 7.72
N VAL A 4 7.91 -4.16 7.73
CA VAL A 4 7.23 -5.29 7.09
C VAL A 4 6.76 -4.85 5.71
N CYS A 5 7.22 -5.57 4.69
CA CYS A 5 7.01 -5.25 3.29
C CYS A 5 6.33 -6.43 2.57
N ALA A 6 5.45 -6.15 1.63
CA ALA A 6 4.84 -7.18 0.80
C ALA A 6 5.85 -7.80 -0.15
N THR A 7 6.74 -7.00 -0.74
CA THR A 7 7.64 -7.39 -1.82
C THR A 7 9.11 -7.15 -1.49
N ARG A 8 10.00 -7.82 -2.24
CA ARG A 8 11.44 -7.57 -2.15
C ARG A 8 11.83 -6.15 -2.59
N THR A 9 11.05 -5.56 -3.51
CA THR A 9 11.31 -4.20 -4.01
C THR A 9 11.02 -3.16 -2.94
N GLU A 10 9.90 -3.29 -2.22
CA GLU A 10 9.58 -2.43 -1.07
C GLU A 10 10.60 -2.62 0.05
N ALA A 11 11.01 -3.86 0.35
CA ALA A 11 12.05 -4.11 1.34
C ALA A 11 13.41 -3.50 0.94
N ARG A 12 13.69 -3.39 -0.35
CA ARG A 12 14.88 -2.66 -0.84
C ARG A 12 14.75 -1.16 -0.56
N ALA A 13 13.59 -0.57 -0.84
CA ALA A 13 13.31 0.84 -0.53
C ALA A 13 13.44 1.11 0.99
N ALA A 14 12.84 0.26 1.84
CA ALA A 14 12.93 0.37 3.29
C ALA A 14 14.38 0.27 3.81
N ARG A 15 15.23 -0.58 3.20
CA ARG A 15 16.66 -0.63 3.56
C ARG A 15 17.42 0.63 3.16
N HIS A 16 17.08 1.27 2.04
CA HIS A 16 17.65 2.58 1.68
C HIS A 16 17.27 3.66 2.70
N ALA A 17 16.07 3.59 3.27
CA ALA A 17 15.63 4.41 4.39
C ALA A 17 16.23 3.98 5.76
N GLY A 18 17.23 3.09 5.79
CA GLY A 18 17.93 2.66 7.01
C GLY A 18 17.17 1.66 7.88
N LEU A 19 16.05 1.10 7.42
CA LEU A 19 15.21 0.22 8.22
C LEU A 19 15.62 -1.27 8.11
N ARG A 20 15.51 -2.01 9.22
CA ARG A 20 15.52 -3.48 9.17
C ARG A 20 14.23 -3.96 8.49
N THR A 21 14.32 -4.98 7.64
CA THR A 21 13.19 -5.38 6.80
C THR A 21 12.84 -6.86 6.92
N ALA A 22 11.54 -7.16 6.78
CA ALA A 22 11.01 -8.51 6.59
C ALA A 22 10.04 -8.51 5.39
N VAL A 23 10.15 -9.51 4.51
CA VAL A 23 9.23 -9.69 3.37
C VAL A 23 8.22 -10.76 3.70
N VAL A 24 6.96 -10.38 3.78
CA VAL A 24 5.84 -11.27 4.18
C VAL A 24 4.94 -11.71 3.03
N GLY A 25 5.10 -11.15 1.85
CA GLY A 25 4.21 -11.38 0.70
C GLY A 25 2.96 -10.51 0.74
N VAL A 26 2.36 -10.28 -0.44
CA VAL A 26 1.11 -9.51 -0.57
C VAL A 26 0.00 -10.17 0.26
N GLY A 27 -0.69 -9.38 1.09
CA GLY A 27 -1.72 -9.86 2.01
C GLY A 27 -1.19 -10.69 3.19
N VAL A 28 0.10 -10.54 3.55
CA VAL A 28 0.76 -11.21 4.67
C VAL A 28 0.65 -12.75 4.61
N ARG A 29 1.45 -13.36 3.75
CA ARG A 29 1.44 -14.82 3.51
C ARG A 29 2.48 -15.59 4.31
N ARG A 30 3.40 -14.88 4.95
CA ARG A 30 4.44 -15.45 5.81
C ARG A 30 4.25 -14.94 7.22
N PRO A 31 4.74 -15.67 8.22
CA PRO A 31 4.71 -15.21 9.61
C PRO A 31 5.30 -13.81 9.76
N LEU A 32 4.68 -12.99 10.58
CA LEU A 32 5.22 -11.70 10.95
C LEU A 32 6.47 -11.89 11.83
N PRO A 33 7.51 -11.07 11.63
CA PRO A 33 8.69 -11.11 12.50
C PRO A 33 8.32 -10.67 13.92
N ASP A 34 9.17 -11.04 14.88
CA ASP A 34 8.99 -10.62 16.27
C ASP A 34 9.30 -9.14 16.49
N GLY A 35 8.79 -8.60 17.61
CA GLY A 35 9.02 -7.24 18.06
C GLY A 35 8.11 -6.20 17.42
N ARG A 36 8.54 -4.93 17.51
CA ARG A 36 7.76 -3.76 17.03
C ARG A 36 7.85 -3.65 15.52
N LEU A 37 6.70 -3.44 14.87
CA LEU A 37 6.54 -3.51 13.41
C LEU A 37 6.14 -2.14 12.85
N VAL A 38 6.66 -1.83 11.66
CA VAL A 38 6.19 -0.74 10.81
C VAL A 38 5.67 -1.34 9.50
N SER A 39 4.47 -1.00 9.08
CA SER A 39 3.96 -1.38 7.77
C SER A 39 4.55 -0.45 6.71
N PHE A 40 5.31 -0.99 5.75
CA PHE A 40 6.06 -0.18 4.78
C PHE A 40 5.86 -0.71 3.37
N GLY A 41 5.34 0.13 2.47
CA GLY A 41 5.09 -0.28 1.09
C GLY A 41 4.21 0.68 0.29
N LEU A 42 3.45 0.14 -0.66
CA LEU A 42 2.57 0.90 -1.54
C LEU A 42 1.13 0.86 -1.06
N ALA A 43 0.33 1.84 -1.49
CA ALA A 43 -1.11 1.88 -1.31
C ALA A 43 -1.80 2.52 -2.54
N GLY A 44 -3.07 2.18 -2.78
CA GLY A 44 -3.91 2.85 -3.76
C GLY A 44 -4.74 3.95 -3.10
N ALA A 45 -4.75 5.17 -3.67
CA ALA A 45 -5.60 6.25 -3.20
C ALA A 45 -7.08 5.93 -3.39
N LEU A 46 -7.92 6.31 -2.42
CA LEU A 46 -9.37 6.12 -2.47
C LEU A 46 -10.12 7.36 -2.97
N HIS A 47 -9.49 8.53 -2.98
CA HIS A 47 -10.04 9.80 -3.46
C HIS A 47 -8.98 10.57 -4.28
N GLU A 48 -9.41 11.64 -4.94
CA GLU A 48 -8.58 12.44 -5.85
C GLU A 48 -7.74 13.53 -5.14
N GLY A 49 -7.78 13.58 -3.82
CA GLY A 49 -7.00 14.53 -3.01
C GLY A 49 -5.57 14.08 -2.73
N LEU A 50 -5.15 12.90 -3.23
CA LEU A 50 -3.79 12.38 -3.11
C LEU A 50 -3.15 12.24 -4.49
N ASP A 51 -1.89 12.63 -4.59
CA ASP A 51 -1.12 12.57 -5.82
C ASP A 51 -0.36 11.24 -6.01
N ASP A 52 -0.01 10.91 -7.26
CA ASP A 52 0.89 9.80 -7.58
C ASP A 52 2.23 9.97 -6.85
N ALA A 53 2.68 8.90 -6.21
CA ALA A 53 3.92 8.83 -5.44
C ALA A 53 3.97 9.74 -4.19
N GLU A 54 2.83 10.30 -3.77
CA GLU A 54 2.72 10.97 -2.47
C GLU A 54 3.03 9.98 -1.35
N VAL A 55 3.79 10.43 -0.35
CA VAL A 55 4.15 9.60 0.80
C VAL A 55 3.19 9.89 1.95
N LEU A 56 2.65 8.84 2.53
CA LEU A 56 1.76 8.88 3.66
C LEU A 56 2.46 8.36 4.93
N ASP A 57 2.32 9.09 6.02
CA ASP A 57 2.64 8.66 7.39
C ASP A 57 1.30 8.46 8.12
N ALA A 58 0.75 7.24 8.01
CA ALA A 58 -0.59 6.97 8.45
C ALA A 58 -0.67 6.79 9.98
N THR A 59 -1.63 7.45 10.58
CA THR A 59 -1.90 7.45 12.02
C THR A 59 -3.07 6.56 12.41
N ARG A 60 -3.83 6.05 11.44
CA ARG A 60 -4.97 5.16 11.67
C ARG A 60 -5.11 4.09 10.61
N VAL A 61 -5.52 2.90 11.02
CA VAL A 61 -5.92 1.80 10.13
C VAL A 61 -7.35 1.41 10.48
N VAL A 62 -8.23 1.34 9.48
CA VAL A 62 -9.64 0.95 9.64
C VAL A 62 -9.97 -0.29 8.82
N ASP A 63 -11.05 -1.00 9.21
CA ASP A 63 -11.62 -2.07 8.42
C ASP A 63 -12.66 -1.56 7.41
N SER A 64 -13.26 -2.48 6.66
CA SER A 64 -14.29 -2.18 5.66
C SER A 64 -15.57 -1.56 6.22
N ASP A 65 -15.80 -1.65 7.52
CA ASP A 65 -16.93 -1.02 8.21
C ASP A 65 -16.56 0.36 8.82
N GLY A 66 -15.30 0.80 8.63
CA GLY A 66 -14.76 2.03 9.20
C GLY A 66 -14.36 1.92 10.68
N ARG A 67 -14.36 0.68 11.25
CA ARG A 67 -13.92 0.48 12.62
C ARG A 67 -12.40 0.56 12.72
N THR A 68 -11.90 1.27 13.71
CA THR A 68 -10.46 1.41 13.95
C THR A 68 -9.85 0.07 14.37
N LEU A 69 -8.89 -0.41 13.60
CA LEU A 69 -8.05 -1.57 13.92
C LEU A 69 -6.77 -1.16 14.65
N TRP A 70 -6.27 0.03 14.38
CA TRP A 70 -5.09 0.60 15.01
C TRP A 70 -5.12 2.13 14.87
N GLU A 71 -4.62 2.79 15.90
CA GLU A 71 -4.39 4.24 15.93
C GLU A 71 -3.09 4.50 16.68
N GLY A 72 -2.31 5.47 16.23
CA GLY A 72 -1.03 5.83 16.83
C GLY A 72 -0.50 7.17 16.32
N GLU A 73 0.62 7.60 16.91
CA GLU A 73 1.31 8.81 16.49
C GLU A 73 2.02 8.59 15.15
N PRO A 74 2.18 9.66 14.34
CA PRO A 74 2.96 9.59 13.12
C PRO A 74 4.41 9.24 13.43
N LEU A 75 5.07 8.56 12.53
CA LEU A 75 6.51 8.23 12.64
C LEU A 75 7.41 9.45 12.44
N GLY A 76 6.86 10.56 11.97
CA GLY A 76 7.60 11.81 11.72
C GLY A 76 8.35 11.81 10.38
N VAL A 77 7.85 11.09 9.40
CA VAL A 77 8.43 11.05 8.06
C VAL A 77 8.35 12.43 7.41
N GLU A 78 9.51 13.00 7.06
CA GLU A 78 9.60 14.33 6.47
C GLU A 78 8.86 14.42 5.13
N GLY A 79 8.01 15.45 4.99
CA GLY A 79 7.22 15.68 3.77
C GLY A 79 6.11 14.67 3.51
N ALA A 80 5.79 13.81 4.48
CA ALA A 80 4.67 12.88 4.36
C ALA A 80 3.35 13.49 4.84
N THR A 81 2.27 13.11 4.18
CA THR A 81 0.90 13.49 4.54
C THR A 81 0.36 12.52 5.59
N ARG A 82 -0.29 13.05 6.64
CA ARG A 82 -1.02 12.22 7.61
C ARG A 82 -2.25 11.61 6.94
N ALA A 83 -2.48 10.33 7.19
CA ALA A 83 -3.55 9.61 6.51
C ALA A 83 -4.19 8.53 7.38
N THR A 84 -5.38 8.10 6.96
CA THR A 84 -6.06 6.89 7.42
C THR A 84 -5.97 5.82 6.32
N LEU A 85 -5.55 4.60 6.67
CA LEU A 85 -5.51 3.47 5.74
C LEU A 85 -6.71 2.56 5.92
N LEU A 86 -7.29 2.12 4.82
CA LEU A 86 -8.26 1.04 4.76
C LEU A 86 -7.52 -0.29 4.57
N ALA A 87 -7.71 -1.19 5.53
CA ALA A 87 -7.22 -2.55 5.41
C ALA A 87 -8.14 -3.37 4.49
N VAL A 88 -7.57 -3.90 3.40
CA VAL A 88 -8.32 -4.66 2.39
C VAL A 88 -7.65 -6.01 2.12
N ASP A 89 -8.37 -6.93 1.47
CA ASP A 89 -7.89 -8.25 1.07
C ASP A 89 -7.71 -8.41 -0.45
N ARG A 90 -8.13 -7.41 -1.24
CA ARG A 90 -7.99 -7.36 -2.69
C ARG A 90 -7.65 -5.97 -3.21
N VAL A 91 -7.25 -5.91 -4.46
CA VAL A 91 -7.06 -4.64 -5.18
C VAL A 91 -8.41 -4.10 -5.62
N PHE A 92 -8.62 -2.81 -5.40
CA PHE A 92 -9.77 -2.05 -5.90
C PHE A 92 -9.32 -1.14 -7.04
N ASP A 93 -9.69 -1.46 -8.28
CA ASP A 93 -9.25 -0.70 -9.47
C ASP A 93 -10.36 0.20 -10.05
N ASP A 94 -11.63 -0.05 -9.68
CA ASP A 94 -12.76 0.80 -10.09
C ASP A 94 -12.80 2.10 -9.28
N PRO A 95 -12.71 3.29 -9.94
CA PRO A 95 -12.79 4.58 -9.27
C PRO A 95 -14.10 4.81 -8.50
N ALA A 96 -15.22 4.27 -8.98
CA ALA A 96 -16.51 4.42 -8.31
C ALA A 96 -16.52 3.62 -6.98
N GLU A 97 -15.99 2.39 -6.99
CA GLU A 97 -15.86 1.56 -5.80
C GLU A 97 -14.93 2.21 -4.76
N ARG A 98 -13.79 2.78 -5.19
CA ARG A 98 -12.87 3.53 -4.31
C ARG A 98 -13.56 4.70 -3.63
N ARG A 99 -14.36 5.49 -4.37
CA ARG A 99 -15.11 6.62 -3.82
C ARG A 99 -16.11 6.16 -2.75
N VAL A 100 -16.83 5.07 -3.00
CA VAL A 100 -17.77 4.50 -2.01
C VAL A 100 -17.03 4.05 -0.75
N LEU A 101 -15.85 3.41 -0.89
CA LEU A 101 -15.03 3.01 0.25
C LEU A 101 -14.56 4.22 1.06
N HIS A 102 -14.06 5.27 0.39
CA HIS A 102 -13.67 6.52 1.05
C HIS A 102 -14.84 7.13 1.84
N GLN A 103 -16.00 7.31 1.19
CA GLN A 103 -17.18 7.89 1.83
C GLN A 103 -17.67 7.09 3.05
N ARG A 104 -17.60 5.78 2.98
CA ARG A 104 -18.05 4.89 4.05
C ARG A 104 -17.09 4.82 5.22
N THR A 105 -15.79 4.84 4.98
CA THR A 105 -14.77 4.55 6.00
C THR A 105 -13.99 5.77 6.45
N GLY A 106 -14.00 6.85 5.66
CA GLY A 106 -13.17 8.04 5.86
C GLY A 106 -11.67 7.76 5.63
N ALA A 107 -11.32 6.62 5.01
CA ALA A 107 -9.92 6.30 4.72
C ALA A 107 -9.45 6.98 3.45
N ASP A 108 -8.17 7.38 3.42
CA ASP A 108 -7.55 8.10 2.31
C ASP A 108 -6.96 7.16 1.26
N ALA A 109 -6.41 6.04 1.71
CA ALA A 109 -5.79 5.03 0.84
C ALA A 109 -6.04 3.62 1.36
N ALA A 110 -5.88 2.61 0.51
CA ALA A 110 -6.06 1.20 0.83
C ALA A 110 -4.79 0.38 0.62
N ASP A 111 -4.54 -0.56 1.54
CA ASP A 111 -3.45 -1.53 1.43
C ASP A 111 -3.86 -2.92 1.96
N MET A 112 -3.06 -3.93 1.65
CA MET A 112 -3.39 -5.33 1.97
C MET A 112 -2.66 -5.89 3.19
N GLU A 113 -1.76 -5.13 3.81
CA GLU A 113 -0.89 -5.61 4.90
C GLU A 113 -1.20 -4.97 6.26
N SER A 114 -1.56 -3.68 6.29
CA SER A 114 -1.73 -2.92 7.53
C SER A 114 -2.74 -3.54 8.49
N GLY A 115 -3.81 -4.12 7.96
CA GLY A 115 -4.83 -4.78 8.79
C GLY A 115 -4.32 -5.99 9.57
N ALA A 116 -3.49 -6.83 8.95
CA ALA A 116 -2.88 -7.96 9.63
C ALA A 116 -1.86 -7.52 10.69
N LEU A 117 -1.09 -6.48 10.38
CA LEU A 117 -0.13 -5.90 11.32
C LEU A 117 -0.86 -5.22 12.49
N ALA A 118 -1.93 -4.49 12.24
CA ALA A 118 -2.77 -3.88 13.26
C ALA A 118 -3.31 -4.93 14.25
N ARG A 119 -3.89 -6.01 13.73
CA ARG A 119 -4.41 -7.12 14.55
C ARG A 119 -3.34 -7.87 15.35
N SER A 120 -2.06 -7.75 14.98
CA SER A 120 -0.97 -8.35 15.76
C SER A 120 -0.69 -7.63 17.09
N GLY A 121 -1.23 -6.43 17.31
CA GLY A 121 -0.95 -5.59 18.47
C GLY A 121 0.48 -5.02 18.52
N ARG A 122 1.26 -5.17 17.46
CA ARG A 122 2.69 -4.78 17.42
C ARG A 122 3.01 -3.66 16.43
N LEU A 123 1.98 -3.18 15.72
CA LEU A 123 2.11 -2.08 14.75
C LEU A 123 2.45 -0.77 15.46
N GLN A 124 3.44 -0.05 14.95
CA GLN A 124 3.89 1.24 15.49
C GLN A 124 3.66 2.39 14.53
N GLY A 125 3.42 2.10 13.25
CA GLY A 125 3.16 3.10 12.21
C GLY A 125 3.07 2.47 10.84
N CYS A 126 2.57 3.25 9.88
CA CYS A 126 2.43 2.82 8.49
C CYS A 126 2.98 3.91 7.56
N VAL A 127 3.96 3.55 6.75
CA VAL A 127 4.49 4.42 5.68
C VAL A 127 4.08 3.84 4.34
N ARG A 128 3.41 4.65 3.52
CA ARG A 128 2.94 4.26 2.19
C ARG A 128 3.31 5.30 1.16
N ALA A 129 3.65 4.87 -0.07
CA ALA A 129 3.59 5.76 -1.22
C ALA A 129 2.43 5.36 -2.12
N ILE A 130 1.74 6.35 -2.65
CA ILE A 130 0.61 6.14 -3.55
C ILE A 130 1.11 5.59 -4.88
N SER A 131 0.69 4.39 -5.23
CA SER A 131 1.04 3.72 -6.50
C SER A 131 0.06 4.02 -7.63
N ASP A 132 -1.15 4.42 -7.28
CA ASP A 132 -2.28 4.61 -8.18
C ASP A 132 -3.39 5.41 -7.50
N THR A 133 -4.13 6.16 -8.32
CA THR A 133 -5.22 7.04 -7.90
C THR A 133 -6.50 6.71 -8.66
N PRO A 134 -7.67 7.23 -8.26
CA PRO A 134 -8.90 7.07 -9.05
C PRO A 134 -8.78 7.56 -10.50
N ALA A 135 -8.01 8.64 -10.72
CA ALA A 135 -7.75 9.17 -12.07
C ALA A 135 -6.72 8.35 -12.87
N ALA A 136 -5.89 7.55 -12.19
CA ALA A 136 -4.77 6.82 -12.78
C ALA A 136 -4.61 5.43 -12.14
N THR A 137 -5.55 4.53 -12.42
CA THR A 137 -5.63 3.19 -11.83
C THR A 137 -4.49 2.25 -12.26
N LEU A 138 -4.32 1.13 -11.57
CA LEU A 138 -3.34 0.10 -11.93
C LEU A 138 -3.68 -0.60 -13.25
N GLY A 139 -4.99 -0.69 -13.60
CA GLY A 139 -5.44 -1.29 -14.84
C GLY A 139 -4.90 -2.72 -15.03
N PRO A 140 -4.15 -2.99 -16.14
CA PRO A 140 -3.65 -4.34 -16.38
C PRO A 140 -2.80 -4.95 -15.27
N ILE A 141 -2.14 -4.12 -14.42
CA ILE A 141 -1.36 -4.61 -13.27
C ILE A 141 -2.29 -5.15 -12.18
N ALA A 142 -3.43 -4.51 -11.94
CA ALA A 142 -4.43 -5.02 -11.00
C ALA A 142 -4.92 -6.41 -11.43
N GLU A 143 -5.21 -6.59 -12.72
CA GLU A 143 -5.61 -7.88 -13.29
C GLU A 143 -4.50 -8.96 -13.14
N MET A 144 -3.21 -8.57 -13.22
CA MET A 144 -2.09 -9.49 -12.99
C MET A 144 -2.01 -9.96 -11.53
N LEU A 145 -2.39 -9.13 -10.58
CA LEU A 145 -2.31 -9.46 -9.16
C LEU A 145 -3.48 -10.34 -8.67
N GLY A 146 -4.55 -10.50 -9.46
CA GLY A 146 -5.73 -11.28 -9.08
C GLY A 146 -6.34 -10.87 -7.73
N ASP A 147 -7.52 -11.38 -7.42
CA ASP A 147 -8.30 -10.98 -6.23
C ASP A 147 -7.59 -11.22 -4.89
N ASN A 148 -6.59 -12.07 -4.85
CA ASN A 148 -5.87 -12.40 -3.62
C ASN A 148 -4.36 -12.03 -3.68
N GLY A 149 -3.96 -11.10 -4.55
CA GLY A 149 -2.58 -10.68 -4.72
C GLY A 149 -1.62 -11.76 -5.26
N ARG A 150 -2.16 -12.82 -5.90
CA ARG A 150 -1.36 -13.82 -6.63
C ARG A 150 -1.27 -13.44 -8.09
N LEU A 151 -0.12 -13.71 -8.71
CA LEU A 151 0.00 -13.59 -10.16
C LEU A 151 -1.01 -14.51 -10.85
N SER A 152 -1.88 -13.89 -11.64
CA SER A 152 -2.85 -14.56 -12.49
C SER A 152 -2.26 -14.72 -13.89
N LEU A 153 -2.13 -15.96 -14.38
CA LEU A 153 -1.67 -16.23 -15.75
C LEU A 153 -2.59 -15.56 -16.79
N HIS A 154 -3.90 -15.55 -16.53
CA HIS A 154 -4.88 -14.87 -17.38
C HIS A 154 -4.64 -13.34 -17.38
N GLY A 155 -4.41 -12.74 -16.22
CA GLY A 155 -4.09 -11.31 -16.08
C GLY A 155 -2.77 -10.94 -16.77
N VAL A 156 -1.75 -11.80 -16.69
CA VAL A 156 -0.48 -11.60 -17.41
C VAL A 156 -0.71 -11.58 -18.92
N GLY A 157 -1.54 -12.49 -19.45
CA GLY A 157 -1.88 -12.51 -20.88
C GLY A 157 -2.61 -11.22 -21.30
N ARG A 158 -3.56 -10.74 -20.51
CA ARG A 158 -4.28 -9.48 -20.80
C ARG A 158 -3.38 -8.25 -20.72
N ALA A 159 -2.47 -8.20 -19.75
CA ALA A 159 -1.49 -7.11 -19.64
C ALA A 159 -0.55 -7.07 -20.85
N ALA A 160 -0.16 -8.22 -21.40
CA ALA A 160 0.64 -8.31 -22.62
C ALA A 160 -0.09 -7.74 -23.86
N LEU A 161 -1.42 -7.78 -23.88
CA LEU A 161 -2.24 -7.19 -24.95
C LEU A 161 -2.39 -5.66 -24.84
N ARG A 162 -2.02 -5.06 -23.68
CA ARG A 162 -2.10 -3.62 -23.40
C ARG A 162 -0.74 -3.03 -23.01
N PRO A 163 0.30 -3.14 -23.84
CA PRO A 163 1.68 -2.84 -23.44
C PRO A 163 1.88 -1.38 -23.00
N ARG A 164 1.18 -0.42 -23.62
CA ARG A 164 1.30 1.01 -23.28
C ARG A 164 0.69 1.34 -21.92
N GLU A 165 -0.47 0.79 -21.59
CA GLU A 165 -1.13 0.97 -20.31
C GLU A 165 -0.31 0.31 -19.20
N THR A 166 0.14 -0.92 -19.41
CA THR A 166 1.00 -1.67 -18.49
C THR A 166 2.30 -0.90 -18.21
N ALA A 167 2.95 -0.34 -19.24
CA ALA A 167 4.17 0.43 -19.07
C ALA A 167 3.94 1.72 -18.24
N ARG A 168 2.82 2.43 -18.45
CA ARG A 168 2.47 3.63 -17.67
C ARG A 168 2.25 3.28 -16.20
N SER A 169 1.48 2.23 -15.91
CA SER A 169 1.22 1.80 -14.54
C SER A 169 2.49 1.31 -13.84
N LEU A 170 3.36 0.57 -14.53
CA LEU A 170 4.68 0.18 -14.00
C LEU A 170 5.57 1.40 -13.73
N SER A 171 5.50 2.44 -14.55
CA SER A 171 6.25 3.69 -14.32
C SER A 171 5.81 4.37 -13.03
N ARG A 172 4.49 4.46 -12.76
CA ARG A 172 3.95 5.03 -11.51
C ARG A 172 4.38 4.22 -10.28
N VAL A 173 4.22 2.90 -10.34
CA VAL A 173 4.69 2.00 -9.26
C VAL A 173 6.19 2.19 -8.97
N ARG A 174 7.02 2.31 -10.01
CA ARG A 174 8.46 2.58 -9.86
C ARG A 174 8.72 3.96 -9.25
N HIS A 175 7.95 4.97 -9.64
CA HIS A 175 8.05 6.31 -9.06
C HIS A 175 7.71 6.30 -7.57
N ALA A 176 6.60 5.68 -7.20
CA ALA A 176 6.21 5.52 -5.79
C ALA A 176 7.27 4.78 -4.96
N LEU A 177 7.84 3.68 -5.49
CA LEU A 177 8.93 2.95 -4.83
C LEU A 177 10.20 3.80 -4.66
N ARG A 178 10.51 4.66 -5.63
CA ARG A 178 11.64 5.60 -5.53
C ARG A 178 11.38 6.62 -4.42
N ARG A 179 10.20 7.22 -4.36
CA ARG A 179 9.83 8.15 -3.28
C ARG A 179 9.92 7.48 -1.91
N LEU A 180 9.46 6.24 -1.78
CA LEU A 180 9.64 5.46 -0.55
C LEU A 180 11.11 5.25 -0.16
N SER A 181 12.02 5.15 -1.12
CA SER A 181 13.45 4.99 -0.83
C SER A 181 14.15 6.27 -0.40
N GLU A 182 13.52 7.43 -0.63
CA GLU A 182 14.01 8.76 -0.25
C GLU A 182 13.51 9.19 1.16
N VAL A 183 12.64 8.40 1.78
CA VAL A 183 12.08 8.66 3.11
C VAL A 183 13.19 8.57 4.16
N SER A 184 13.31 9.63 4.96
CA SER A 184 14.13 9.65 6.17
C SER A 184 13.19 9.56 7.38
N ALA A 185 13.43 8.58 8.24
CA ALA A 185 12.68 8.38 9.48
C ALA A 185 13.52 8.77 10.70
#